data_1e5155ec8aeef1507c1e3028cc1a68d7
#
_entry.id   1e5155ec8aeef1507c1e3028cc1a68d7
#
_cell.length_a   1.000
_cell.length_b   1.000
_cell.length_c   1.000
_cell.angle_alpha   90.00
_cell.angle_beta   90.00
_cell.angle_gamma   90.00
#
_symmetry.space_group_name_H-M   'P 1'
#
loop_
_entity.id
_entity.type
_entity.pdbx_description
1 polymer ?
#
loop_
_entity_poly.entity_id
_entity_poly.type
_entity_poly.pdbx_seq_one_letter_code
_entity_poly.pdbx_strand_id
1 'polypeptide(L)'
;MDKDYPHNFFFLVFILIGISADFDPVHKGHEKLIKEACKIADSEGKKVVVYLNKGFSANHAPFFVNFEARREMALALGADEVRSFEGLHHRLILSYSVPIRLQQMIDDGVTDYITSASISLDEIKSKAQKFIDEGNFVGMPKHYTNRNEIRWYALNEFLGSKLNFHVVKELNKSEYSGRLIRQSIIDNGMSIPSNIYKVLPKTTVEILEREIALGNVPGNRNWDEIYKRMNTYSRGNLEKIAYLNGKTINEIIKRRVYRDPESIWAVFRRSEYGPVMTRLAISSIEMNVSKKEVMDLMKSYEEKGVIPENQKVQKVIDRAWYVASMTDEGVSAREANDEFRSKNIAVDAPSTLEAGLNLTKFESKITKEGIATDLYVDKKGKISVQFKSEGKKIKTNLRLPAREVTYLRYIMDSHFIPVNGTIKKAKKGFKVMVTIG
;
A
#
# COMPACT_ATOMS: atom_id res chain seq x y z
N MET A 1 -16.37 -44.65 -45.65
CA MET A 1 -15.18 -43.82 -45.84
C MET A 1 -15.47 -42.48 -45.20
N ASP A 2 -15.35 -42.42 -43.90
CA ASP A 2 -15.48 -41.21 -43.13
C ASP A 2 -14.13 -40.50 -43.11
N LYS A 3 -14.12 -39.30 -43.61
CA LYS A 3 -12.92 -38.43 -43.56
C LYS A 3 -12.95 -37.66 -42.24
N ASP A 4 -12.17 -38.13 -41.28
CA ASP A 4 -11.81 -37.39 -40.10
C ASP A 4 -11.01 -36.14 -40.51
N TYR A 5 -11.60 -35.00 -40.37
CA TYR A 5 -10.88 -33.74 -40.40
C TYR A 5 -10.31 -33.47 -39.00
N PRO A 6 -9.01 -33.34 -38.83
CA PRO A 6 -8.46 -32.90 -37.57
C PRO A 6 -8.86 -31.46 -37.33
N HIS A 7 -9.73 -31.22 -36.35
CA HIS A 7 -9.96 -29.86 -35.83
C HIS A 7 -8.67 -29.43 -35.13
N ASN A 8 -7.77 -28.81 -35.88
CA ASN A 8 -6.70 -27.99 -35.31
C ASN A 8 -7.33 -26.80 -34.64
N PHE A 9 -7.64 -26.92 -33.37
CA PHE A 9 -7.85 -25.75 -32.50
C PHE A 9 -6.50 -25.04 -32.36
N PHE A 10 -6.21 -24.09 -33.22
CA PHE A 10 -5.19 -23.08 -32.96
C PHE A 10 -5.70 -22.27 -31.78
N PHE A 11 -5.23 -22.58 -30.57
CA PHE A 11 -5.29 -21.61 -29.50
C PHE A 11 -4.48 -20.41 -29.95
N LEU A 12 -5.16 -19.33 -30.35
CA LEU A 12 -4.55 -18.05 -30.54
C LEU A 12 -4.02 -17.59 -29.16
N VAL A 13 -2.76 -17.84 -28.89
CA VAL A 13 -2.06 -17.31 -27.74
C VAL A 13 -1.89 -15.82 -28.01
N PHE A 14 -2.81 -15.01 -27.50
CA PHE A 14 -2.67 -13.58 -27.57
C PHE A 14 -1.50 -13.15 -26.68
N ILE A 15 -0.59 -12.39 -27.27
CA ILE A 15 0.48 -11.73 -26.51
C ILE A 15 -0.14 -10.54 -25.76
N LEU A 16 0.19 -10.39 -24.49
CA LEU A 16 -0.50 -9.46 -23.58
C LEU A 16 0.42 -8.31 -23.15
N ILE A 17 -0.15 -7.11 -23.10
CA ILE A 17 0.43 -5.96 -22.42
C ILE A 17 -0.27 -5.81 -21.08
N GLY A 18 0.49 -5.89 -19.96
CA GLY A 18 -0.03 -5.80 -18.61
C GLY A 18 0.10 -4.41 -18.00
N ILE A 19 -0.95 -3.96 -17.34
CA ILE A 19 -0.95 -2.78 -16.46
C ILE A 19 -1.28 -3.24 -15.06
N SER A 20 -0.47 -2.93 -14.04
CA SER A 20 -0.82 -3.15 -12.64
C SER A 20 -1.14 -1.81 -11.98
N ALA A 21 -2.38 -1.65 -11.50
CA ALA A 21 -2.84 -0.40 -10.91
C ALA A 21 -3.95 -0.65 -9.86
N ASP A 22 -4.20 0.34 -9.02
CA ASP A 22 -5.33 0.32 -8.10
C ASP A 22 -6.59 0.96 -8.72
N PHE A 23 -6.44 1.97 -9.55
CA PHE A 23 -7.54 2.69 -10.24
C PHE A 23 -8.66 3.16 -9.30
N ASP A 24 -8.31 3.79 -8.22
CA ASP A 24 -9.22 4.09 -7.11
C ASP A 24 -9.41 5.61 -6.86
N PRO A 25 -10.24 6.31 -7.65
CA PRO A 25 -10.83 5.92 -8.92
C PRO A 25 -9.86 6.11 -10.11
N VAL A 26 -10.29 5.68 -11.28
CA VAL A 26 -9.59 6.00 -12.54
C VAL A 26 -9.64 7.50 -12.79
N HIS A 27 -8.52 8.10 -13.19
CA HIS A 27 -8.42 9.51 -13.56
C HIS A 27 -7.70 9.68 -14.90
N LYS A 28 -7.65 10.88 -15.46
CA LYS A 28 -7.06 11.13 -16.80
C LYS A 28 -5.60 10.69 -16.93
N GLY A 29 -4.84 10.62 -15.83
CA GLY A 29 -3.50 10.01 -15.84
C GLY A 29 -3.55 8.51 -16.16
N HIS A 30 -4.52 7.80 -15.61
CA HIS A 30 -4.75 6.37 -15.90
C HIS A 30 -5.35 6.19 -17.31
N GLU A 31 -6.26 7.06 -17.73
CA GLU A 31 -6.78 7.06 -19.09
C GLU A 31 -5.65 7.18 -20.12
N LYS A 32 -4.71 8.11 -19.91
CA LYS A 32 -3.53 8.24 -20.74
C LYS A 32 -2.70 6.95 -20.81
N LEU A 33 -2.48 6.32 -19.64
CA LEU A 33 -1.72 5.06 -19.55
C LEU A 33 -2.40 3.95 -20.35
N ILE A 34 -3.72 3.76 -20.19
CA ILE A 34 -4.48 2.75 -20.94
C ILE A 34 -4.43 3.04 -22.44
N LYS A 35 -4.66 4.29 -22.87
CA LYS A 35 -4.63 4.68 -24.29
C LYS A 35 -3.26 4.45 -24.94
N GLU A 36 -2.16 4.71 -24.23
CA GLU A 36 -0.82 4.41 -24.75
C GLU A 36 -0.59 2.89 -24.82
N ALA A 37 -1.09 2.11 -23.86
CA ALA A 37 -1.06 0.66 -23.93
C ALA A 37 -1.84 0.13 -25.14
N CYS A 38 -3.04 0.65 -25.40
CA CYS A 38 -3.85 0.28 -26.58
C CYS A 38 -3.12 0.59 -27.90
N LYS A 39 -2.48 1.76 -28.02
CA LYS A 39 -1.71 2.11 -29.22
C LYS A 39 -0.58 1.10 -29.51
N ILE A 40 0.16 0.68 -28.46
CA ILE A 40 1.21 -0.33 -28.61
C ILE A 40 0.56 -1.67 -28.98
N ALA A 41 -0.52 -2.05 -28.31
CA ALA A 41 -1.24 -3.29 -28.57
C ALA A 41 -1.74 -3.37 -30.01
N ASP A 42 -2.38 -2.30 -30.51
CA ASP A 42 -2.89 -2.22 -31.89
C ASP A 42 -1.76 -2.36 -32.91
N SER A 43 -0.60 -1.72 -32.66
CA SER A 43 0.54 -1.79 -33.59
C SER A 43 1.24 -3.16 -33.61
N GLU A 44 1.10 -3.94 -32.58
CA GLU A 44 1.80 -5.22 -32.40
C GLU A 44 0.87 -6.45 -32.39
N GLY A 45 -0.43 -6.25 -32.58
CA GLY A 45 -1.42 -7.34 -32.54
C GLY A 45 -1.58 -7.97 -31.15
N LYS A 46 -1.39 -7.19 -30.09
CA LYS A 46 -1.49 -7.60 -28.68
C LYS A 46 -2.82 -7.19 -28.07
N LYS A 47 -3.10 -7.65 -26.84
CA LYS A 47 -4.24 -7.20 -26.02
C LYS A 47 -3.77 -6.52 -24.74
N VAL A 48 -4.55 -5.56 -24.28
CA VAL A 48 -4.30 -4.83 -23.03
C VAL A 48 -5.05 -5.48 -21.87
N VAL A 49 -4.32 -5.97 -20.88
CA VAL A 49 -4.87 -6.55 -19.65
C VAL A 49 -4.51 -5.69 -18.45
N VAL A 50 -5.53 -5.26 -17.70
CA VAL A 50 -5.34 -4.51 -16.46
C VAL A 50 -5.47 -5.43 -15.27
N TYR A 51 -4.48 -5.41 -14.39
CA TYR A 51 -4.46 -6.16 -13.13
C TYR A 51 -4.80 -5.24 -11.98
N LEU A 52 -5.95 -5.48 -11.35
CA LEU A 52 -6.45 -4.74 -10.20
C LEU A 52 -6.40 -5.58 -8.92
N ASN A 53 -6.01 -4.96 -7.82
CA ASN A 53 -6.17 -5.61 -6.52
C ASN A 53 -7.66 -5.80 -6.19
N LYS A 54 -8.06 -7.03 -5.84
CA LYS A 54 -9.37 -7.32 -5.29
C LYS A 54 -9.28 -7.46 -3.77
N GLY A 55 -10.10 -6.76 -3.04
CA GLY A 55 -10.06 -6.72 -1.57
C GLY A 55 -9.50 -5.40 -1.03
N PHE A 56 -8.28 -5.39 -0.49
CA PHE A 56 -7.66 -4.18 0.06
C PHE A 56 -6.64 -3.56 -0.90
N SER A 57 -6.43 -2.24 -0.77
CA SER A 57 -5.40 -1.53 -1.53
C SER A 57 -4.00 -2.05 -1.18
N ALA A 58 -2.99 -1.70 -1.99
CA ALA A 58 -1.58 -1.95 -1.69
C ALA A 58 -1.14 -1.38 -0.32
N ASN A 59 -1.87 -0.41 0.21
CA ASN A 59 -1.69 0.13 1.56
C ASN A 59 -2.52 -0.61 2.63
N HIS A 60 -3.17 -1.70 2.28
CA HIS A 60 -3.99 -2.52 3.19
C HIS A 60 -5.15 -1.75 3.83
N ALA A 61 -5.70 -0.80 3.11
CA ALA A 61 -6.94 -0.11 3.41
C ALA A 61 -8.04 -0.56 2.44
N PRO A 62 -9.31 -0.44 2.78
CA PRO A 62 -10.38 -0.64 1.81
C PRO A 62 -10.20 0.29 0.61
N PHE A 63 -10.59 -0.16 -0.56
CA PHE A 63 -10.67 0.72 -1.71
C PHE A 63 -11.84 1.70 -1.55
N PHE A 64 -11.67 2.90 -2.06
CA PHE A 64 -12.75 3.88 -2.11
C PHE A 64 -13.87 3.39 -3.02
N VAL A 65 -13.50 2.88 -4.19
CA VAL A 65 -14.41 2.29 -5.16
C VAL A 65 -14.23 0.77 -5.19
N ASN A 66 -15.32 0.01 -5.23
CA ASN A 66 -15.29 -1.45 -5.26
C ASN A 66 -14.60 -2.00 -6.52
N PHE A 67 -14.28 -3.29 -6.51
CA PHE A 67 -13.53 -3.93 -7.61
C PHE A 67 -14.31 -3.87 -8.93
N GLU A 68 -15.61 -4.16 -8.93
CA GLU A 68 -16.41 -4.24 -10.15
C GLU A 68 -16.52 -2.87 -10.83
N ALA A 69 -16.76 -1.81 -10.06
CA ALA A 69 -16.79 -0.46 -10.62
C ALA A 69 -15.42 -0.02 -11.18
N ARG A 70 -14.30 -0.36 -10.51
CA ARG A 70 -12.95 -0.09 -11.03
C ARG A 70 -12.66 -0.89 -12.30
N ARG A 71 -13.12 -2.12 -12.37
CA ARG A 71 -13.07 -2.97 -13.56
C ARG A 71 -13.83 -2.34 -14.72
N GLU A 72 -15.07 -1.92 -14.48
CA GLU A 72 -15.91 -1.24 -15.46
C GLU A 72 -15.24 0.04 -15.99
N MET A 73 -14.67 0.86 -15.10
CA MET A 73 -13.91 2.06 -15.49
C MET A 73 -12.73 1.73 -16.42
N ALA A 74 -11.99 0.66 -16.16
CA ALA A 74 -10.84 0.29 -16.99
C ALA A 74 -11.26 -0.23 -18.37
N LEU A 75 -12.30 -1.06 -18.43
CA LEU A 75 -12.86 -1.57 -19.69
C LEU A 75 -13.44 -0.44 -20.56
N ALA A 76 -14.14 0.51 -19.94
CA ALA A 76 -14.70 1.67 -20.62
C ALA A 76 -13.63 2.60 -21.25
N LEU A 77 -12.38 2.47 -20.85
CA LEU A 77 -11.24 3.23 -21.40
C LEU A 77 -10.44 2.47 -22.46
N GLY A 78 -10.85 1.25 -22.79
CA GLY A 78 -10.26 0.46 -23.88
C GLY A 78 -9.39 -0.71 -23.44
N ALA A 79 -9.32 -1.04 -22.15
CA ALA A 79 -8.70 -2.30 -21.75
C ALA A 79 -9.51 -3.48 -22.32
N ASP A 80 -8.84 -4.49 -22.87
CA ASP A 80 -9.50 -5.68 -23.42
C ASP A 80 -9.98 -6.60 -22.30
N GLU A 81 -9.22 -6.67 -21.22
CA GLU A 81 -9.49 -7.55 -20.09
C GLU A 81 -9.06 -6.90 -18.77
N VAL A 82 -9.76 -7.25 -17.69
CA VAL A 82 -9.34 -6.93 -16.32
C VAL A 82 -9.27 -8.20 -15.51
N ARG A 83 -8.09 -8.48 -14.97
CA ARG A 83 -7.82 -9.60 -14.05
C ARG A 83 -7.62 -9.09 -12.63
N SER A 84 -7.91 -9.94 -11.66
CA SER A 84 -7.69 -9.60 -10.27
C SER A 84 -6.36 -10.15 -9.74
N PHE A 85 -5.71 -9.36 -8.89
CA PHE A 85 -4.79 -9.89 -7.92
C PHE A 85 -5.56 -10.24 -6.65
N GLU A 86 -5.61 -11.53 -6.31
CA GLU A 86 -6.34 -12.05 -5.16
C GLU A 86 -5.42 -12.78 -4.19
N GLY A 87 -5.89 -12.98 -2.95
CA GLY A 87 -5.22 -13.81 -1.97
C GLY A 87 -4.32 -13.07 -1.00
N LEU A 88 -3.51 -13.85 -0.27
CA LEU A 88 -2.71 -13.36 0.85
C LEU A 88 -1.53 -12.48 0.45
N HIS A 89 -1.09 -12.50 -0.82
CA HIS A 89 0.02 -11.67 -1.26
C HIS A 89 -0.27 -10.16 -1.08
N HIS A 90 -1.54 -9.75 -1.03
CA HIS A 90 -1.92 -8.39 -0.64
C HIS A 90 -1.53 -8.03 0.81
N ARG A 91 -1.27 -9.03 1.64
CA ARG A 91 -0.86 -8.88 3.04
C ARG A 91 0.64 -8.73 3.21
N LEU A 92 1.39 -8.82 2.13
CA LEU A 92 2.83 -8.68 2.15
C LEU A 92 3.24 -7.24 1.85
N ILE A 93 4.37 -6.82 2.38
CA ILE A 93 4.99 -5.55 1.97
C ILE A 93 5.36 -5.60 0.48
N LEU A 94 5.46 -4.46 -0.16
CA LEU A 94 5.65 -4.38 -1.62
C LEU A 94 6.85 -5.18 -2.14
N SER A 95 7.92 -5.27 -1.36
CA SER A 95 9.12 -6.04 -1.77
C SER A 95 8.86 -7.54 -1.93
N TYR A 96 7.83 -8.07 -1.30
CA TYR A 96 7.39 -9.45 -1.46
C TYR A 96 6.19 -9.59 -2.39
N SER A 97 5.26 -8.66 -2.33
CA SER A 97 4.04 -8.74 -3.13
C SER A 97 4.30 -8.44 -4.61
N VAL A 98 5.26 -7.57 -4.95
CA VAL A 98 5.57 -7.21 -6.34
C VAL A 98 6.10 -8.40 -7.15
N PRO A 99 7.11 -9.17 -6.71
CA PRO A 99 7.59 -10.31 -7.50
C PRO A 99 6.51 -11.38 -7.69
N ILE A 100 5.64 -11.59 -6.70
CA ILE A 100 4.50 -12.52 -6.84
C ILE A 100 3.54 -12.03 -7.93
N ARG A 101 3.25 -10.74 -7.98
CA ARG A 101 2.39 -10.15 -9.02
C ARG A 101 3.03 -10.21 -10.40
N LEU A 102 4.34 -9.94 -10.49
CA LEU A 102 5.09 -10.09 -11.73
C LEU A 102 5.03 -11.54 -12.22
N GLN A 103 5.25 -12.51 -11.32
CA GLN A 103 5.16 -13.93 -11.67
C GLN A 103 3.77 -14.31 -12.17
N GLN A 104 2.70 -13.84 -11.50
CA GLN A 104 1.34 -14.09 -11.98
C GLN A 104 1.13 -13.51 -13.39
N MET A 105 1.60 -12.28 -13.65
CA MET A 105 1.48 -11.69 -14.98
C MET A 105 2.26 -12.49 -16.04
N ILE A 106 3.45 -12.97 -15.70
CA ILE A 106 4.27 -13.83 -16.58
C ILE A 106 3.54 -15.14 -16.85
N ASP A 107 3.01 -15.80 -15.82
CA ASP A 107 2.27 -17.04 -15.92
C ASP A 107 0.98 -16.91 -16.75
N ASP A 108 0.38 -15.72 -16.71
CA ASP A 108 -0.80 -15.35 -17.50
C ASP A 108 -0.49 -15.02 -18.97
N GLY A 109 0.80 -15.04 -19.37
CA GLY A 109 1.23 -14.79 -20.75
C GLY A 109 1.48 -13.32 -21.07
N VAL A 110 1.63 -12.46 -20.08
CA VAL A 110 2.06 -11.06 -20.27
C VAL A 110 3.52 -11.04 -20.72
N THR A 111 3.80 -10.32 -21.80
CA THR A 111 5.16 -10.12 -22.34
C THR A 111 5.67 -8.70 -22.12
N ASP A 112 4.76 -7.77 -21.98
CA ASP A 112 5.06 -6.35 -21.88
C ASP A 112 4.35 -5.75 -20.65
N TYR A 113 5.08 -4.98 -19.87
CA TYR A 113 4.54 -4.25 -18.73
C TYR A 113 4.63 -2.76 -19.00
N ILE A 114 3.50 -2.06 -18.89
CA ILE A 114 3.45 -0.62 -19.07
C ILE A 114 3.08 0.09 -17.77
N THR A 115 3.82 1.14 -17.46
CA THR A 115 3.61 1.97 -16.27
C THR A 115 3.79 3.45 -16.59
N SER A 116 3.42 4.32 -15.65
CA SER A 116 3.65 5.76 -15.79
C SER A 116 4.68 6.25 -14.79
N ALA A 117 5.62 7.08 -15.25
CA ALA A 117 6.66 7.65 -14.41
C ALA A 117 6.99 9.11 -14.78
N SER A 118 7.56 9.86 -13.84
CA SER A 118 8.12 11.19 -14.10
C SER A 118 9.54 11.17 -14.69
N ILE A 119 10.19 10.00 -14.59
CA ILE A 119 11.55 9.75 -15.09
C ILE A 119 11.51 8.78 -16.28
N SER A 120 12.56 8.78 -17.09
CA SER A 120 12.68 7.90 -18.25
C SER A 120 12.92 6.44 -17.85
N LEU A 121 12.71 5.52 -18.80
CA LEU A 121 13.05 4.11 -18.61
C LEU A 121 14.55 3.93 -18.33
N ASP A 122 15.41 4.67 -19.01
CA ASP A 122 16.86 4.57 -18.81
C ASP A 122 17.27 5.03 -17.40
N GLU A 123 16.61 6.05 -16.88
CA GLU A 123 16.82 6.48 -15.49
C GLU A 123 16.29 5.46 -14.49
N ILE A 124 15.16 4.80 -14.79
CA ILE A 124 14.65 3.68 -13.98
C ILE A 124 15.66 2.54 -13.97
N LYS A 125 16.18 2.12 -15.14
CA LYS A 125 17.18 1.07 -15.27
C LYS A 125 18.43 1.39 -14.48
N SER A 126 19.00 2.58 -14.65
CA SER A 126 20.21 3.03 -13.94
C SER A 126 20.03 3.01 -12.41
N LYS A 127 18.86 3.45 -11.91
CA LYS A 127 18.57 3.42 -10.49
C LYS A 127 18.29 2.00 -9.97
N ALA A 128 17.63 1.16 -10.77
CA ALA A 128 17.36 -0.22 -10.43
C ALA A 128 18.62 -1.06 -10.31
N GLN A 129 19.60 -0.85 -11.20
CA GLN A 129 20.86 -1.57 -11.20
C GLN A 129 21.54 -1.55 -9.84
N LYS A 130 21.52 -0.40 -9.17
CA LYS A 130 22.07 -0.25 -7.83
C LYS A 130 21.46 -1.19 -6.79
N PHE A 131 20.14 -1.44 -6.89
CA PHE A 131 19.46 -2.39 -6.00
C PHE A 131 19.76 -3.83 -6.36
N ILE A 132 19.88 -4.10 -7.65
CA ILE A 132 20.22 -5.42 -8.17
C ILE A 132 21.63 -5.79 -7.68
N ASP A 133 22.60 -4.89 -7.83
CA ASP A 133 23.99 -5.11 -7.42
C ASP A 133 24.13 -5.28 -5.90
N GLU A 134 23.35 -4.53 -5.12
CA GLU A 134 23.33 -4.62 -3.65
C GLU A 134 22.49 -5.80 -3.13
N GLY A 135 21.69 -6.46 -3.98
CA GLY A 135 20.74 -7.49 -3.58
C GLY A 135 19.71 -7.01 -2.54
N ASN A 136 19.47 -5.70 -2.46
CA ASN A 136 18.63 -5.09 -1.42
C ASN A 136 17.33 -4.50 -1.97
N PHE A 137 16.33 -5.33 -2.16
CA PHE A 137 15.03 -4.91 -2.71
C PHE A 137 14.07 -4.26 -1.67
N VAL A 138 14.42 -4.26 -0.38
CA VAL A 138 13.56 -3.76 0.70
C VAL A 138 13.81 -2.29 1.02
N GLY A 139 15.06 -1.86 1.00
CA GLY A 139 15.50 -0.57 1.55
C GLY A 139 15.75 0.52 0.52
N MET A 140 14.77 0.87 -0.29
CA MET A 140 14.96 1.91 -1.31
C MET A 140 15.13 3.31 -0.72
N PRO A 141 16.11 4.13 -1.19
CA PRO A 141 16.35 5.48 -0.68
C PRO A 141 15.11 6.37 -0.83
N LYS A 142 14.80 7.15 0.22
CA LYS A 142 13.59 7.97 0.27
C LYS A 142 13.58 9.13 -0.71
N HIS A 143 14.74 9.62 -1.09
CA HIS A 143 14.88 10.71 -2.06
C HIS A 143 14.62 10.27 -3.51
N TYR A 144 14.53 8.97 -3.77
CA TYR A 144 14.17 8.49 -5.10
C TYR A 144 12.71 8.78 -5.41
N THR A 145 12.47 9.48 -6.50
CA THR A 145 11.16 9.56 -7.15
C THR A 145 10.87 8.24 -7.86
N ASN A 146 9.61 7.92 -8.10
CA ASN A 146 9.21 6.69 -8.81
C ASN A 146 9.75 5.39 -8.21
N ARG A 147 9.78 5.29 -6.88
CA ARG A 147 10.28 4.12 -6.15
C ARG A 147 9.57 2.81 -6.49
N ASN A 148 8.28 2.88 -6.81
CA ASN A 148 7.53 1.69 -7.17
C ASN A 148 7.98 1.18 -8.55
N GLU A 149 8.09 2.06 -9.52
CA GLU A 149 8.49 1.74 -10.89
C GLU A 149 9.92 1.17 -10.93
N ILE A 150 10.83 1.77 -10.15
CA ILE A 150 12.21 1.26 -9.99
C ILE A 150 12.19 -0.15 -9.36
N ARG A 151 11.36 -0.37 -8.34
CA ARG A 151 11.23 -1.69 -7.68
C ARG A 151 10.66 -2.74 -8.63
N TRP A 152 9.62 -2.40 -9.38
CA TRP A 152 9.03 -3.30 -10.35
C TRP A 152 10.04 -3.71 -11.42
N TYR A 153 10.80 -2.75 -11.94
CA TYR A 153 11.86 -3.03 -12.89
C TYR A 153 12.95 -3.93 -12.29
N ALA A 154 13.48 -3.57 -11.12
CA ALA A 154 14.52 -4.36 -10.46
C ALA A 154 14.08 -5.81 -10.16
N LEU A 155 12.83 -6.01 -9.78
CA LEU A 155 12.29 -7.34 -9.52
C LEU A 155 11.98 -8.11 -10.81
N ASN A 156 11.66 -7.44 -11.91
CA ASN A 156 11.60 -8.09 -13.22
C ASN A 156 12.99 -8.59 -13.66
N GLU A 157 14.03 -7.79 -13.48
CA GLU A 157 15.41 -8.22 -13.74
C GLU A 157 15.80 -9.42 -12.86
N PHE A 158 15.45 -9.41 -11.58
CA PHE A 158 15.62 -10.54 -10.69
C PHE A 158 14.94 -11.82 -11.19
N LEU A 159 13.74 -11.71 -11.75
CA LEU A 159 12.99 -12.82 -12.35
C LEU A 159 13.48 -13.21 -13.76
N GLY A 160 14.59 -12.66 -14.22
CA GLY A 160 15.21 -12.95 -15.51
C GLY A 160 14.67 -12.13 -16.68
N SER A 161 14.29 -10.87 -16.43
CA SER A 161 13.85 -9.90 -17.46
C SER A 161 12.72 -10.43 -18.36
N LYS A 162 11.73 -11.07 -17.75
CA LYS A 162 10.63 -11.73 -18.48
C LYS A 162 9.68 -10.78 -19.17
N LEU A 163 9.59 -9.53 -18.67
CA LEU A 163 8.69 -8.51 -19.22
C LEU A 163 9.46 -7.37 -19.85
N ASN A 164 9.04 -6.96 -21.03
CA ASN A 164 9.50 -5.70 -21.64
C ASN A 164 8.82 -4.53 -20.93
N PHE A 165 9.61 -3.57 -20.43
CA PHE A 165 9.08 -2.41 -19.74
C PHE A 165 8.87 -1.23 -20.67
N HIS A 166 7.65 -0.69 -20.62
CA HIS A 166 7.28 0.56 -21.29
C HIS A 166 6.94 1.62 -20.23
N VAL A 167 7.41 2.83 -20.44
CA VAL A 167 7.19 3.95 -19.53
C VAL A 167 6.48 5.09 -20.24
N VAL A 168 5.29 5.41 -19.77
CA VAL A 168 4.52 6.57 -20.20
C VAL A 168 4.83 7.74 -19.29
N LYS A 169 5.13 8.91 -19.85
CA LYS A 169 5.35 10.11 -19.05
C LYS A 169 4.07 10.46 -18.28
N GLU A 170 4.16 10.43 -16.94
CA GLU A 170 3.04 10.74 -16.06
C GLU A 170 2.54 12.19 -16.23
N LEU A 171 1.26 12.39 -15.94
CA LEU A 171 0.69 13.71 -15.77
C LEU A 171 1.06 14.28 -14.42
N ASN A 172 0.85 15.60 -14.25
CA ASN A 172 1.20 16.29 -13.01
C ASN A 172 0.48 15.68 -11.79
N LYS A 173 1.22 15.02 -10.89
CA LYS A 173 0.67 14.39 -9.68
C LYS A 173 -0.04 15.36 -8.73
N SER A 174 0.21 16.65 -8.82
CA SER A 174 -0.51 17.64 -8.01
C SER A 174 -1.96 17.85 -8.45
N GLU A 175 -2.29 17.45 -9.67
CA GLU A 175 -3.63 17.56 -10.26
C GLU A 175 -4.30 16.19 -10.38
N TYR A 176 -3.51 15.17 -10.80
CA TYR A 176 -4.00 13.83 -11.11
C TYR A 176 -3.55 12.83 -10.04
N SER A 177 -4.19 12.90 -8.88
CA SER A 177 -3.90 11.99 -7.76
C SER A 177 -5.20 11.38 -7.22
N GLY A 178 -5.32 10.06 -7.25
CA GLY A 178 -6.46 9.35 -6.69
C GLY A 178 -6.74 9.74 -5.23
N ARG A 179 -5.69 9.99 -4.43
CA ARG A 179 -5.84 10.46 -3.05
C ARG A 179 -6.53 11.82 -2.96
N LEU A 180 -6.09 12.79 -3.78
CA LEU A 180 -6.70 14.12 -3.79
C LEU A 180 -8.15 14.08 -4.28
N ILE A 181 -8.43 13.26 -5.29
CA ILE A 181 -9.77 13.07 -5.83
C ILE A 181 -10.69 12.53 -4.75
N ARG A 182 -10.31 11.45 -4.08
CA ARG A 182 -11.10 10.85 -2.99
C ARG A 182 -11.36 11.84 -1.86
N GLN A 183 -10.31 12.53 -1.42
CA GLN A 183 -10.43 13.53 -0.37
C GLN A 183 -11.40 14.64 -0.76
N SER A 184 -11.30 15.16 -1.99
CA SER A 184 -12.20 16.20 -2.47
C SER A 184 -13.66 15.76 -2.52
N ILE A 185 -13.93 14.50 -2.86
CA ILE A 185 -15.29 13.94 -2.85
C ILE A 185 -15.83 13.83 -1.43
N ILE A 186 -15.00 13.37 -0.49
CA ILE A 186 -15.38 13.26 0.93
C ILE A 186 -15.67 14.65 1.50
N ASP A 187 -14.76 15.60 1.30
CA ASP A 187 -14.87 16.98 1.80
C ASP A 187 -16.09 17.70 1.22
N ASN A 188 -16.54 17.28 0.03
CA ASN A 188 -17.74 17.81 -0.64
C ASN A 188 -19.02 16.99 -0.33
N GLY A 189 -19.06 16.29 0.80
CA GLY A 189 -20.23 15.55 1.26
C GLY A 189 -20.62 14.38 0.36
N MET A 190 -19.66 13.64 -0.16
CA MET A 190 -19.84 12.52 -1.10
C MET A 190 -20.48 12.95 -2.43
N SER A 191 -20.13 14.13 -2.90
CA SER A 191 -20.50 14.66 -4.22
C SER A 191 -19.22 15.04 -4.97
N ILE A 192 -19.19 14.83 -6.28
CA ILE A 192 -18.03 15.15 -7.10
C ILE A 192 -17.96 16.66 -7.32
N PRO A 193 -16.94 17.36 -6.81
CA PRO A 193 -16.83 18.80 -7.02
C PRO A 193 -16.43 19.14 -8.47
N SER A 194 -16.81 20.32 -8.95
CA SER A 194 -16.61 20.75 -10.35
C SER A 194 -15.17 20.71 -10.84
N ASN A 195 -14.21 21.00 -9.96
CA ASN A 195 -12.78 20.89 -10.29
C ASN A 195 -12.32 19.44 -10.49
N ILE A 196 -12.98 18.48 -9.84
CA ILE A 196 -12.68 17.04 -9.96
C ILE A 196 -13.25 16.47 -11.26
N TYR A 197 -14.39 16.94 -11.76
CA TYR A 197 -14.89 16.56 -13.08
C TYR A 197 -13.86 16.75 -14.20
N LYS A 198 -13.02 17.79 -14.10
CA LYS A 198 -12.00 18.09 -15.10
C LYS A 198 -10.85 17.08 -15.16
N VAL A 199 -10.62 16.37 -14.05
CA VAL A 199 -9.49 15.41 -13.93
C VAL A 199 -9.95 13.96 -14.08
N LEU A 200 -11.25 13.70 -14.13
CA LEU A 200 -11.83 12.37 -14.36
C LEU A 200 -12.24 12.20 -15.84
N PRO A 201 -12.13 10.97 -16.39
CA PRO A 201 -12.83 10.60 -17.61
C PRO A 201 -14.34 10.65 -17.41
N LYS A 202 -15.11 10.95 -18.46
CA LYS A 202 -16.57 11.05 -18.39
C LYS A 202 -17.20 9.74 -17.88
N THR A 203 -16.76 8.60 -18.39
CA THR A 203 -17.23 7.27 -17.95
C THR A 203 -16.93 7.00 -16.48
N THR A 204 -15.77 7.44 -15.98
CA THR A 204 -15.44 7.34 -14.55
C THR A 204 -16.40 8.17 -13.70
N VAL A 205 -16.76 9.38 -14.14
CA VAL A 205 -17.73 10.24 -13.43
C VAL A 205 -19.08 9.52 -13.33
N GLU A 206 -19.60 9.03 -14.44
CA GLU A 206 -20.92 8.35 -14.50
C GLU A 206 -20.96 7.13 -13.57
N ILE A 207 -19.92 6.30 -13.59
CA ILE A 207 -19.81 5.13 -12.72
C ILE A 207 -19.72 5.56 -11.26
N LEU A 208 -18.88 6.57 -10.96
CA LEU A 208 -18.65 7.02 -9.59
C LEU A 208 -19.89 7.66 -8.98
N GLU A 209 -20.64 8.47 -9.74
CA GLU A 209 -21.93 9.04 -9.31
C GLU A 209 -22.96 7.94 -9.01
N ARG A 210 -23.02 6.92 -9.87
CA ARG A 210 -23.87 5.74 -9.63
C ARG A 210 -23.49 5.04 -8.31
N GLU A 211 -22.21 4.74 -8.11
CA GLU A 211 -21.75 4.04 -6.90
C GLU A 211 -21.96 4.87 -5.62
N ILE A 212 -21.80 6.19 -5.71
CA ILE A 212 -22.12 7.11 -4.61
C ILE A 212 -23.61 7.07 -4.29
N ALA A 213 -24.48 7.16 -5.30
CA ALA A 213 -25.92 7.12 -5.13
C ALA A 213 -26.43 5.80 -4.53
N LEU A 214 -25.75 4.69 -4.83
CA LEU A 214 -26.02 3.37 -4.25
C LEU A 214 -25.46 3.17 -2.83
N GLY A 215 -24.68 4.11 -2.32
CA GLY A 215 -24.01 3.99 -1.01
C GLY A 215 -22.84 3.00 -0.99
N ASN A 216 -22.30 2.62 -2.16
CA ASN A 216 -21.17 1.70 -2.28
C ASN A 216 -19.81 2.40 -2.10
N VAL A 217 -19.80 3.71 -2.01
CA VAL A 217 -18.62 4.56 -1.87
C VAL A 217 -18.79 5.46 -0.64
N PRO A 218 -17.79 5.57 0.23
CA PRO A 218 -16.50 4.86 0.21
C PRO A 218 -16.63 3.40 0.67
N GLY A 219 -15.73 2.55 0.17
CA GLY A 219 -15.60 1.20 0.69
C GLY A 219 -15.16 1.20 2.17
N ASN A 220 -15.84 0.43 2.98
CA ASN A 220 -15.67 0.38 4.43
C ASN A 220 -15.04 -0.93 4.90
N ARG A 221 -14.43 -0.89 6.10
CA ARG A 221 -14.04 -2.09 6.83
C ARG A 221 -15.24 -2.77 7.44
N ASN A 222 -15.15 -4.08 7.60
CA ASN A 222 -16.08 -4.81 8.45
C ASN A 222 -15.75 -4.59 9.92
N TRP A 223 -16.16 -3.42 10.44
CA TRP A 223 -15.88 -3.03 11.82
C TRP A 223 -16.50 -3.98 12.83
N ASP A 224 -17.66 -4.56 12.55
CA ASP A 224 -18.35 -5.50 13.44
C ASP A 224 -17.50 -6.76 13.67
N GLU A 225 -16.91 -7.33 12.61
CA GLU A 225 -15.99 -8.45 12.74
C GLU A 225 -14.71 -8.06 13.50
N ILE A 226 -14.18 -6.86 13.25
CA ILE A 226 -13.01 -6.36 13.98
C ILE A 226 -13.34 -6.23 15.47
N TYR A 227 -14.46 -5.58 15.82
CA TYR A 227 -14.90 -5.44 17.22
C TYR A 227 -15.14 -6.78 17.88
N LYS A 228 -15.85 -7.68 17.22
CA LYS A 228 -16.11 -9.04 17.69
C LYS A 228 -14.79 -9.73 18.06
N ARG A 229 -13.83 -9.80 17.13
CA ARG A 229 -12.55 -10.49 17.37
C ARG A 229 -11.71 -9.82 18.44
N MET A 230 -11.60 -8.50 18.44
CA MET A 230 -10.83 -7.78 19.44
C MET A 230 -11.44 -7.92 20.86
N ASN A 231 -12.76 -8.03 20.97
CA ASN A 231 -13.45 -8.18 22.24
C ASN A 231 -13.45 -9.63 22.76
N THR A 232 -13.52 -10.63 21.88
CA THR A 232 -13.80 -12.02 22.27
C THR A 232 -12.62 -12.98 22.14
N TYR A 233 -11.66 -12.71 21.25
CA TYR A 233 -10.55 -13.63 21.03
C TYR A 233 -9.68 -13.81 22.28
N SER A 234 -9.36 -15.06 22.59
CA SER A 234 -8.38 -15.38 23.62
C SER A 234 -7.00 -14.83 23.25
N ARG A 235 -6.08 -14.76 24.21
CA ARG A 235 -4.68 -14.42 23.94
C ARG A 235 -4.11 -15.31 22.82
N GLY A 236 -4.27 -16.63 22.94
CA GLY A 236 -3.76 -17.58 21.96
C GLY A 236 -4.34 -17.37 20.56
N ASN A 237 -5.62 -16.98 20.44
CA ASN A 237 -6.19 -16.65 19.14
C ASN A 237 -5.59 -15.36 18.55
N LEU A 238 -5.37 -14.33 19.36
CA LEU A 238 -4.71 -13.09 18.93
C LEU A 238 -3.25 -13.32 18.54
N GLU A 239 -2.53 -14.21 19.22
CA GLU A 239 -1.15 -14.55 18.92
C GLU A 239 -0.99 -15.23 17.55
N LYS A 240 -2.04 -15.90 17.07
CA LYS A 240 -2.07 -16.49 15.72
C LYS A 240 -2.31 -15.46 14.62
N ILE A 241 -2.91 -14.32 14.91
CA ILE A 241 -3.20 -13.27 13.91
C ILE A 241 -1.91 -12.66 13.36
N ALA A 242 -1.82 -12.58 12.05
CA ALA A 242 -0.68 -11.98 11.37
C ALA A 242 -0.47 -10.51 11.78
N TYR A 243 0.80 -10.12 11.89
CA TYR A 243 1.24 -8.77 12.23
C TYR A 243 0.86 -8.25 13.64
N LEU A 244 0.30 -9.08 14.51
CA LEU A 244 0.15 -8.74 15.93
C LEU A 244 1.38 -9.19 16.71
N ASN A 245 1.98 -8.26 17.48
CA ASN A 245 3.04 -8.56 18.43
C ASN A 245 2.51 -8.61 19.86
N GLY A 246 3.30 -9.15 20.78
CA GLY A 246 2.90 -9.33 22.18
C GLY A 246 2.50 -8.02 22.88
N LYS A 247 3.14 -6.88 22.53
CA LYS A 247 2.78 -5.57 23.09
C LYS A 247 1.37 -5.16 22.66
N THR A 248 1.05 -5.31 21.37
CA THR A 248 -0.28 -5.00 20.83
C THR A 248 -1.34 -5.92 21.41
N ILE A 249 -1.06 -7.21 21.52
CA ILE A 249 -1.97 -8.19 22.13
C ILE A 249 -2.26 -7.83 23.59
N ASN A 250 -1.25 -7.44 24.36
CA ASN A 250 -1.43 -6.97 25.74
C ASN A 250 -2.34 -5.73 25.80
N GLU A 251 -2.15 -4.75 24.91
CA GLU A 251 -3.01 -3.56 24.85
C GLU A 251 -4.44 -3.91 24.43
N ILE A 252 -4.62 -4.84 23.48
CA ILE A 252 -5.95 -5.33 23.09
C ILE A 252 -6.67 -5.93 24.31
N ILE A 253 -6.04 -6.87 25.01
CA ILE A 253 -6.65 -7.60 26.14
C ILE A 253 -6.96 -6.66 27.28
N LYS A 254 -6.05 -5.75 27.60
CA LYS A 254 -6.21 -4.79 28.71
C LYS A 254 -7.39 -3.84 28.53
N ARG A 255 -7.79 -3.56 27.30
CA ARG A 255 -8.75 -2.51 26.96
C ARG A 255 -10.01 -3.00 26.25
N ARG A 256 -10.35 -4.27 26.39
CA ARG A 256 -11.58 -4.82 25.80
C ARG A 256 -12.79 -3.94 26.10
N VAL A 257 -13.65 -3.82 25.17
CA VAL A 257 -14.87 -3.04 24.97
C VAL A 257 -14.65 -2.06 23.80
N TYR A 258 -14.28 -2.63 22.65
CA TYR A 258 -14.15 -1.88 21.39
C TYR A 258 -15.52 -1.72 20.75
N ARG A 259 -15.91 -0.47 20.46
CA ARG A 259 -17.21 -0.12 19.86
C ARG A 259 -17.09 0.91 18.75
N ASP A 260 -15.92 1.46 18.53
CA ASP A 260 -15.65 2.50 17.55
C ASP A 260 -14.21 2.36 17.00
N PRO A 261 -13.95 2.85 15.76
CA PRO A 261 -12.63 2.79 15.13
C PRO A 261 -11.53 3.46 15.95
N GLU A 262 -11.84 4.56 16.64
CA GLU A 262 -10.85 5.32 17.40
C GLU A 262 -10.26 4.50 18.56
N SER A 263 -11.08 3.70 19.23
CA SER A 263 -10.64 2.79 20.29
C SER A 263 -9.62 1.76 19.76
N ILE A 264 -9.81 1.28 18.54
CA ILE A 264 -8.90 0.34 17.87
C ILE A 264 -7.59 1.03 17.49
N TRP A 265 -7.68 2.20 16.85
CA TRP A 265 -6.50 2.96 16.48
C TRP A 265 -5.65 3.34 17.70
N ALA A 266 -6.30 3.63 18.82
CA ALA A 266 -5.62 3.92 20.07
C ALA A 266 -4.74 2.75 20.59
N VAL A 267 -5.10 1.51 20.31
CA VAL A 267 -4.28 0.34 20.63
C VAL A 267 -2.97 0.37 19.83
N PHE A 268 -3.07 0.57 18.53
CA PHE A 268 -1.89 0.57 17.65
C PHE A 268 -0.98 1.78 17.91
N ARG A 269 -1.53 2.94 18.23
CA ARG A 269 -0.76 4.09 18.72
C ARG A 269 0.12 3.75 19.93
N ARG A 270 -0.48 3.08 20.92
CA ARG A 270 0.23 2.68 22.12
C ARG A 270 1.24 1.57 21.89
N SER A 271 1.03 0.78 20.86
CA SER A 271 1.93 -0.29 20.46
C SER A 271 3.08 0.16 19.56
N GLU A 272 3.12 1.45 19.21
CA GLU A 272 4.17 2.06 18.37
C GLU A 272 4.26 1.48 16.95
N TYR A 273 3.14 1.02 16.41
CA TYR A 273 3.08 0.59 15.02
C TYR A 273 3.17 1.77 14.05
N GLY A 274 3.95 1.60 12.99
CA GLY A 274 3.89 2.49 11.84
C GLY A 274 2.62 2.30 11.03
N PRO A 275 2.28 3.25 10.14
CA PRO A 275 1.00 3.24 9.41
C PRO A 275 0.75 1.97 8.60
N VAL A 276 1.76 1.47 7.88
CA VAL A 276 1.64 0.25 7.08
C VAL A 276 1.36 -0.96 7.96
N MET A 277 2.12 -1.12 9.05
CA MET A 277 1.93 -2.24 9.98
C MET A 277 0.59 -2.18 10.69
N THR A 278 0.11 -0.98 11.04
CA THR A 278 -1.23 -0.80 11.61
C THR A 278 -2.31 -1.29 10.65
N ARG A 279 -2.24 -0.87 9.39
CA ARG A 279 -3.21 -1.29 8.36
C ARG A 279 -3.16 -2.79 8.09
N LEU A 280 -1.96 -3.38 8.02
CA LEU A 280 -1.77 -4.82 7.88
C LEU A 280 -2.40 -5.58 9.06
N ALA A 281 -2.13 -5.13 10.29
CA ALA A 281 -2.65 -5.76 11.49
C ALA A 281 -4.18 -5.68 11.58
N ILE A 282 -4.77 -4.50 11.35
CA ILE A 282 -6.23 -4.32 11.34
C ILE A 282 -6.86 -5.19 10.26
N SER A 283 -6.30 -5.19 9.04
CA SER A 283 -6.80 -6.05 7.96
C SER A 283 -6.67 -7.54 8.28
N SER A 284 -5.61 -7.95 8.99
CA SER A 284 -5.45 -9.35 9.40
C SER A 284 -6.45 -9.75 10.48
N ILE A 285 -6.80 -8.84 11.40
CA ILE A 285 -7.89 -9.06 12.35
C ILE A 285 -9.21 -9.19 11.59
N GLU A 286 -9.50 -8.25 10.68
CA GLU A 286 -10.73 -8.20 9.90
C GLU A 286 -10.98 -9.48 9.10
N MET A 287 -9.94 -10.04 8.51
CA MET A 287 -10.03 -11.23 7.65
C MET A 287 -9.60 -12.53 8.34
N ASN A 288 -9.24 -12.45 9.62
CA ASN A 288 -8.73 -13.59 10.40
C ASN A 288 -7.50 -14.27 9.78
N VAL A 289 -6.61 -13.48 9.19
CA VAL A 289 -5.39 -14.01 8.56
C VAL A 289 -4.38 -14.39 9.63
N SER A 290 -3.93 -15.62 9.62
CA SER A 290 -2.94 -16.13 10.57
C SER A 290 -1.50 -15.85 10.14
N LYS A 291 -0.59 -15.83 11.10
CA LYS A 291 0.86 -15.81 10.86
C LYS A 291 1.29 -16.98 10.00
N LYS A 292 0.75 -18.15 10.28
CA LYS A 292 1.09 -19.38 9.55
C LYS A 292 0.76 -19.26 8.07
N GLU A 293 -0.45 -18.82 7.71
CA GLU A 293 -0.84 -18.63 6.31
C GLU A 293 0.08 -17.67 5.57
N VAL A 294 0.45 -16.54 6.21
CA VAL A 294 1.39 -15.57 5.61
C VAL A 294 2.77 -16.18 5.44
N MET A 295 3.24 -16.95 6.43
CA MET A 295 4.55 -17.58 6.39
C MET A 295 4.63 -18.69 5.35
N ASP A 296 3.61 -19.54 5.29
CA ASP A 296 3.53 -20.62 4.31
C ASP A 296 3.52 -20.07 2.87
N LEU A 297 2.80 -18.94 2.66
CA LEU A 297 2.82 -18.23 1.39
C LEU A 297 4.23 -17.76 1.02
N MET A 298 4.89 -17.06 1.94
CA MET A 298 6.25 -16.54 1.71
C MET A 298 7.24 -17.68 1.39
N LYS A 299 7.20 -18.75 2.17
CA LYS A 299 8.04 -19.92 1.98
C LYS A 299 7.80 -20.57 0.60
N SER A 300 6.55 -20.74 0.22
CA SER A 300 6.20 -21.29 -1.09
C SER A 300 6.78 -20.51 -2.27
N TYR A 301 6.82 -19.19 -2.18
CA TYR A 301 7.39 -18.33 -3.24
C TYR A 301 8.93 -18.21 -3.14
N GLU A 302 9.49 -18.35 -1.96
CA GLU A 302 10.94 -18.46 -1.78
C GLU A 302 11.48 -19.74 -2.40
N GLU A 303 10.85 -20.89 -2.12
CA GLU A 303 11.19 -22.20 -2.71
C GLU A 303 11.10 -22.20 -4.23
N LYS A 304 10.22 -21.38 -4.80
CA LYS A 304 10.08 -21.19 -6.25
C LYS A 304 11.08 -20.18 -6.84
N GLY A 305 11.92 -19.57 -6.01
CA GLY A 305 12.85 -18.52 -6.46
C GLY A 305 12.18 -17.22 -6.90
N VAL A 306 10.91 -17.00 -6.53
CA VAL A 306 10.16 -15.77 -6.91
C VAL A 306 10.49 -14.60 -5.98
N ILE A 307 10.78 -14.87 -4.72
CA ILE A 307 11.19 -13.86 -3.74
C ILE A 307 12.72 -13.82 -3.66
N PRO A 308 13.34 -12.62 -3.79
CA PRO A 308 14.80 -12.52 -3.74
C PRO A 308 15.36 -12.91 -2.37
N GLU A 309 16.39 -13.73 -2.35
CA GLU A 309 17.19 -13.96 -1.17
C GLU A 309 17.99 -12.70 -0.85
N ASN A 310 17.58 -11.99 0.18
CA ASN A 310 18.35 -10.87 0.72
C ASN A 310 18.53 -11.10 2.21
N GLN A 311 19.76 -10.90 2.74
CA GLN A 311 20.03 -11.14 4.15
C GLN A 311 19.08 -10.39 5.10
N LYS A 312 18.68 -9.14 4.78
CA LYS A 312 17.72 -8.39 5.61
C LYS A 312 16.32 -8.97 5.49
N VAL A 313 15.92 -9.33 4.28
CA VAL A 313 14.65 -9.97 3.99
C VAL A 313 14.60 -11.33 4.64
N GLN A 314 15.64 -12.16 4.43
CA GLN A 314 15.74 -13.49 5.02
C GLN A 314 15.68 -13.43 6.55
N LYS A 315 16.41 -12.51 7.18
CA LYS A 315 16.34 -12.33 8.64
C LYS A 315 14.93 -11.97 9.14
N VAL A 316 14.18 -11.16 8.40
CA VAL A 316 12.79 -10.82 8.74
C VAL A 316 11.90 -12.05 8.58
N ILE A 317 12.09 -12.83 7.52
CA ILE A 317 11.39 -14.09 7.27
C ILE A 317 11.71 -15.09 8.38
N ASP A 318 12.98 -15.35 8.67
CA ASP A 318 13.44 -16.29 9.69
C ASP A 318 12.83 -15.98 11.05
N ARG A 319 12.84 -14.71 11.44
CA ARG A 319 12.22 -14.27 12.69
C ARG A 319 10.72 -14.53 12.69
N ALA A 320 10.05 -14.18 11.60
CA ALA A 320 8.61 -14.35 11.52
C ALA A 320 8.23 -15.83 11.54
N TRP A 321 8.98 -16.68 10.84
CA TRP A 321 8.78 -18.14 10.86
C TRP A 321 9.03 -18.72 12.22
N TYR A 322 10.14 -18.33 12.87
CA TYR A 322 10.45 -18.77 14.21
C TYR A 322 9.32 -18.43 15.19
N VAL A 323 8.85 -17.18 15.17
CA VAL A 323 7.75 -16.74 16.04
C VAL A 323 6.45 -17.47 15.71
N ALA A 324 6.15 -17.70 14.43
CA ALA A 324 4.96 -18.43 14.02
C ALA A 324 5.01 -19.89 14.47
N SER A 325 6.14 -20.57 14.25
CA SER A 325 6.38 -21.96 14.69
C SER A 325 6.22 -22.12 16.19
N MET A 326 6.89 -21.25 16.98
CA MET A 326 6.79 -21.31 18.44
C MET A 326 5.40 -20.99 18.96
N THR A 327 4.64 -20.12 18.28
CA THR A 327 3.25 -19.84 18.67
C THR A 327 2.32 -21.02 18.38
N ASP A 328 2.57 -21.77 17.32
CA ASP A 328 1.82 -22.98 17.02
C ASP A 328 2.15 -24.10 18.03
N GLU A 329 3.34 -24.08 18.65
CA GLU A 329 3.73 -24.95 19.76
C GLU A 329 3.23 -24.49 21.14
N GLY A 330 2.48 -23.39 21.19
CA GLY A 330 1.88 -22.84 22.42
C GLY A 330 2.76 -21.82 23.15
N VAL A 331 3.92 -21.47 22.62
CA VAL A 331 4.78 -20.41 23.17
C VAL A 331 4.19 -19.05 22.78
N SER A 332 4.19 -18.10 23.71
CA SER A 332 3.68 -16.75 23.39
C SER A 332 4.58 -16.06 22.36
N ALA A 333 3.99 -15.22 21.52
CA ALA A 333 4.75 -14.45 20.52
C ALA A 333 5.81 -13.54 21.14
N ARG A 334 5.62 -13.13 22.39
CA ARG A 334 6.61 -12.35 23.14
C ARG A 334 7.82 -13.21 23.50
N GLU A 335 7.60 -14.35 24.12
CA GLU A 335 8.67 -15.28 24.52
C GLU A 335 9.45 -15.76 23.31
N ALA A 336 8.77 -16.13 22.23
CA ALA A 336 9.41 -16.51 20.97
C ALA A 336 10.28 -15.38 20.37
N ASN A 337 9.81 -14.13 20.42
CA ASN A 337 10.62 -12.99 19.96
C ASN A 337 11.82 -12.72 20.88
N ASP A 338 11.65 -12.84 22.19
CA ASP A 338 12.72 -12.61 23.17
C ASP A 338 13.77 -13.72 23.06
N GLU A 339 13.35 -14.96 22.85
CA GLU A 339 14.25 -16.09 22.59
C GLU A 339 15.00 -15.93 21.26
N PHE A 340 14.32 -15.54 20.18
CA PHE A 340 14.96 -15.26 18.92
C PHE A 340 16.04 -14.19 19.03
N ARG A 341 15.79 -13.12 19.78
CA ARG A 341 16.77 -12.06 20.05
C ARG A 341 17.95 -12.54 20.88
N SER A 342 17.69 -13.38 21.91
CA SER A 342 18.75 -13.90 22.78
C SER A 342 19.75 -14.79 22.05
N LYS A 343 19.32 -15.45 20.98
CA LYS A 343 20.19 -16.27 20.12
C LYS A 343 21.07 -15.43 19.18
N ASN A 344 21.20 -14.11 19.39
CA ASN A 344 21.94 -13.17 18.55
C ASN A 344 21.59 -13.21 17.05
N ILE A 345 20.44 -13.74 16.73
CA ILE A 345 19.85 -13.59 15.40
C ILE A 345 19.25 -12.18 15.37
N ALA A 346 20.13 -11.17 15.47
CA ALA A 346 19.73 -9.77 15.49
C ALA A 346 19.15 -9.42 14.12
N VAL A 347 17.85 -9.38 14.03
CA VAL A 347 17.16 -8.75 12.93
C VAL A 347 16.74 -7.38 13.40
N ASP A 348 17.45 -6.38 12.94
CA ASP A 348 16.86 -5.07 12.78
C ASP A 348 15.76 -5.20 11.73
N ALA A 349 14.58 -5.66 12.17
CA ALA A 349 13.39 -5.44 11.35
C ALA A 349 13.35 -3.94 11.13
N PRO A 350 13.40 -3.45 9.89
CA PRO A 350 13.18 -2.04 9.67
C PRO A 350 11.79 -1.76 10.21
N SER A 351 11.72 -1.19 11.41
CA SER A 351 10.48 -0.62 11.86
C SER A 351 10.15 0.41 10.78
N THR A 352 8.96 0.36 10.21
CA THR A 352 8.49 1.35 9.24
C THR A 352 8.53 2.77 9.82
N LEU A 353 8.68 2.90 11.12
CA LEU A 353 9.00 4.11 11.84
C LEU A 353 10.46 4.57 11.65
N GLU A 354 11.45 3.69 11.71
CA GLU A 354 12.87 4.06 11.53
C GLU A 354 13.18 4.48 10.10
N ALA A 355 12.53 3.90 9.13
CA ALA A 355 12.62 4.34 7.75
C ALA A 355 12.08 5.78 7.52
N GLY A 356 11.43 6.40 8.52
CA GLY A 356 10.92 7.77 8.52
C GLY A 356 11.76 8.81 9.27
N LEU A 357 12.78 8.36 9.97
CA LEU A 357 13.50 9.16 10.95
C LEU A 357 14.77 9.80 10.38
N ASN A 358 14.67 10.80 9.53
CA ASN A 358 15.79 11.70 9.25
C ASN A 358 15.53 13.06 9.88
N LEU A 359 16.37 13.39 10.86
CA LEU A 359 16.47 14.68 11.50
C LEU A 359 16.76 15.77 10.50
N THR A 360 15.86 16.73 10.41
CA THR A 360 16.22 18.07 9.96
C THR A 360 15.78 19.06 11.04
N LYS A 361 16.74 19.81 11.61
CA LYS A 361 16.42 20.96 12.45
C LYS A 361 15.76 22.02 11.59
N PHE A 362 14.58 22.45 11.98
CA PHE A 362 13.95 23.61 11.37
C PHE A 362 13.42 24.53 12.44
N GLU A 363 13.85 25.79 12.39
CA GLU A 363 13.18 26.88 13.06
C GLU A 363 12.32 27.62 12.03
N SER A 364 11.05 27.74 12.28
CA SER A 364 10.17 28.54 11.45
C SER A 364 9.19 29.35 12.29
N LYS A 365 8.97 30.58 11.90
CA LYS A 365 7.89 31.42 12.43
C LYS A 365 6.63 31.11 11.65
N ILE A 366 5.64 30.49 12.30
CA ILE A 366 4.38 30.13 11.69
C ILE A 366 3.27 30.93 12.34
N THR A 367 2.42 31.50 11.53
CA THR A 367 1.36 32.41 11.97
C THR A 367 -0.04 32.03 11.49
N LYS A 368 -0.19 30.98 10.63
CA LYS A 368 -1.47 30.66 9.99
C LYS A 368 -1.80 29.17 10.02
N GLU A 369 -3.07 28.87 9.83
CA GLU A 369 -3.63 27.52 9.66
C GLU A 369 -3.17 26.88 8.35
N GLY A 370 -2.98 25.56 8.37
CA GLY A 370 -2.53 24.84 7.18
C GLY A 370 -2.80 23.33 7.27
N ILE A 371 -2.76 22.68 6.12
CA ILE A 371 -2.91 21.22 6.00
C ILE A 371 -1.55 20.56 6.21
N ALA A 372 -1.46 19.58 7.11
CA ALA A 372 -0.25 18.80 7.32
C ALA A 372 0.03 17.91 6.11
N THR A 373 1.20 18.08 5.48
CA THR A 373 1.59 17.32 4.29
C THR A 373 2.61 16.24 4.57
N ASP A 374 3.52 16.47 5.54
CA ASP A 374 4.58 15.52 5.91
C ASP A 374 4.85 15.58 7.40
N LEU A 375 5.13 14.41 7.97
CA LEU A 375 5.45 14.25 9.38
C LEU A 375 6.81 13.55 9.53
N TYR A 376 7.71 14.13 10.30
CA TYR A 376 9.04 13.58 10.57
C TYR A 376 9.25 13.44 12.08
N VAL A 377 9.78 12.28 12.50
CA VAL A 377 10.13 12.02 13.91
C VAL A 377 11.59 11.70 14.01
N ASP A 378 12.29 12.31 14.95
CA ASP A 378 13.68 11.96 15.24
C ASP A 378 13.81 10.85 16.30
N LYS A 379 15.06 10.33 16.47
CA LYS A 379 15.37 9.28 17.47
C LYS A 379 15.06 9.71 18.92
N LYS A 380 14.87 11.00 19.18
CA LYS A 380 14.54 11.56 20.50
C LYS A 380 13.03 11.84 20.64
N GLY A 381 12.21 11.40 19.71
CA GLY A 381 10.76 11.66 19.70
C GLY A 381 10.40 13.11 19.33
N LYS A 382 11.35 13.89 18.76
CA LYS A 382 11.08 15.23 18.30
C LYS A 382 10.45 15.17 16.91
N ILE A 383 9.34 15.85 16.74
CA ILE A 383 8.53 15.81 15.53
C ILE A 383 8.68 17.11 14.77
N SER A 384 8.87 16.97 13.48
CA SER A 384 8.74 18.07 12.54
C SER A 384 7.53 17.84 11.66
N VAL A 385 6.63 18.80 11.60
CA VAL A 385 5.47 18.77 10.72
C VAL A 385 5.69 19.80 9.60
N GLN A 386 5.50 19.35 8.38
CA GLN A 386 5.50 20.23 7.22
C GLN A 386 4.05 20.52 6.81
N PHE A 387 3.71 21.80 6.76
CA PHE A 387 2.41 22.25 6.31
C PHE A 387 2.51 22.87 4.92
N LYS A 388 1.46 22.77 4.15
CA LYS A 388 1.29 23.48 2.89
C LYS A 388 0.23 24.57 3.13
N SER A 389 0.62 25.83 3.18
CA SER A 389 -0.28 26.96 3.28
C SER A 389 0.05 27.98 2.18
N GLU A 390 -0.94 28.43 1.42
CA GLU A 390 -0.80 29.43 0.35
C GLU A 390 0.31 29.11 -0.66
N GLY A 391 0.48 27.83 -1.00
CA GLY A 391 1.53 27.39 -1.92
C GLY A 391 2.94 27.31 -1.34
N LYS A 392 3.15 27.74 -0.10
CA LYS A 392 4.44 27.68 0.59
C LYS A 392 4.51 26.51 1.54
N LYS A 393 5.62 25.77 1.51
CA LYS A 393 5.91 24.74 2.49
C LYS A 393 6.44 25.37 3.77
N ILE A 394 5.71 25.19 4.86
CA ILE A 394 6.09 25.68 6.17
C ILE A 394 6.49 24.50 7.05
N LYS A 395 7.68 24.55 7.63
CA LYS A 395 8.21 23.49 8.50
C LYS A 395 8.20 23.98 9.95
N THR A 396 7.74 23.14 10.86
CA THR A 396 7.76 23.43 12.29
C THR A 396 8.22 22.25 13.11
N ASN A 397 8.87 22.53 14.22
CA ASN A 397 9.29 21.52 15.19
C ASN A 397 8.22 21.40 16.30
N LEU A 398 7.76 20.19 16.48
CA LEU A 398 6.79 19.85 17.50
C LEU A 398 7.34 18.73 18.37
N ARG A 399 7.01 18.77 19.65
CA ARG A 399 7.20 17.63 20.54
C ARG A 399 5.85 17.00 20.78
N LEU A 400 5.60 15.88 20.12
CA LEU A 400 4.49 15.00 20.43
C LEU A 400 5.05 13.67 20.97
N PRO A 401 4.35 12.97 21.87
CA PRO A 401 4.70 11.61 22.21
C PRO A 401 4.75 10.71 20.98
N ALA A 402 5.67 9.76 20.93
CA ALA A 402 5.82 8.86 19.77
C ALA A 402 4.50 8.16 19.38
N ARG A 403 3.66 7.85 20.37
CA ARG A 403 2.31 7.29 20.18
C ARG A 403 1.39 8.18 19.32
N GLU A 404 1.46 9.49 19.52
CA GLU A 404 0.63 10.46 18.77
C GLU A 404 1.11 10.60 17.32
N VAL A 405 2.39 10.38 17.09
CA VAL A 405 2.98 10.39 15.75
C VAL A 405 2.48 9.24 14.90
N THR A 406 2.43 8.05 15.48
CA THR A 406 1.92 6.86 14.76
C THR A 406 0.48 7.09 14.32
N TYR A 407 -0.32 7.70 15.18
CA TYR A 407 -1.70 8.03 14.86
C TYR A 407 -1.84 9.10 13.78
N LEU A 408 -1.10 10.19 13.90
CA LEU A 408 -1.09 11.26 12.89
C LEU A 408 -0.66 10.73 11.53
N ARG A 409 0.37 9.87 11.48
CA ARG A 409 0.77 9.21 10.24
C ARG A 409 -0.31 8.31 9.67
N TYR A 410 -0.96 7.54 10.52
CA TYR A 410 -2.08 6.70 10.09
C TYR A 410 -3.18 7.53 9.45
N ILE A 411 -3.57 8.64 10.09
CA ILE A 411 -4.61 9.54 9.58
C ILE A 411 -4.17 10.21 8.27
N MET A 412 -2.94 10.73 8.20
CA MET A 412 -2.42 11.38 6.99
C MET A 412 -2.27 10.42 5.80
N ASP A 413 -1.98 9.14 6.08
CA ASP A 413 -1.88 8.09 5.06
C ASP A 413 -3.23 7.42 4.79
N SER A 414 -4.23 7.65 5.62
CA SER A 414 -5.59 7.16 5.41
C SER A 414 -6.22 7.90 4.24
N HIS A 415 -6.82 7.13 3.33
CA HIS A 415 -7.48 7.71 2.16
C HIS A 415 -8.82 8.38 2.47
N PHE A 416 -9.30 8.24 3.70
CA PHE A 416 -10.68 8.52 4.06
C PHE A 416 -10.88 9.53 5.19
N ILE A 417 -9.81 10.01 5.82
CA ILE A 417 -9.91 10.92 6.95
C ILE A 417 -9.14 12.21 6.67
N PRO A 418 -9.81 13.34 6.52
CA PRO A 418 -9.15 14.63 6.34
C PRO A 418 -8.37 14.99 7.61
N VAL A 419 -7.17 15.50 7.43
CA VAL A 419 -6.33 15.99 8.51
C VAL A 419 -6.07 17.46 8.31
N ASN A 420 -6.73 18.27 9.12
CA ASN A 420 -6.48 19.68 9.21
C ASN A 420 -5.61 19.98 10.43
N GLY A 421 -4.56 20.75 10.24
CA GLY A 421 -3.67 21.15 11.32
C GLY A 421 -3.74 22.65 11.56
N THR A 422 -4.09 23.04 12.77
CA THR A 422 -4.05 24.42 13.22
C THR A 422 -2.84 24.66 14.10
N ILE A 423 -2.02 25.66 13.77
CA ILE A 423 -0.86 26.03 14.59
C ILE A 423 -1.21 27.23 15.42
N LYS A 424 -1.18 27.05 16.75
CA LYS A 424 -1.39 28.15 17.70
C LYS A 424 -0.07 28.51 18.39
N LYS A 425 0.20 29.81 18.53
CA LYS A 425 1.32 30.33 19.32
C LYS A 425 1.08 30.01 20.79
N ALA A 426 2.01 29.31 21.44
CA ALA A 426 1.96 29.00 22.86
C ALA A 426 3.02 29.84 23.63
N LYS A 427 2.92 29.93 24.98
CA LYS A 427 3.87 30.69 25.82
C LYS A 427 5.34 30.30 25.62
N LYS A 428 5.59 29.04 25.19
CA LYS A 428 6.94 28.55 24.81
C LYS A 428 6.84 27.75 23.49
N GLY A 429 6.86 28.46 22.35
CA GLY A 429 6.83 27.82 21.02
C GLY A 429 5.44 27.73 20.41
N PHE A 430 5.20 26.72 19.60
CA PHE A 430 3.94 26.53 18.89
C PHE A 430 3.26 25.24 19.32
N LYS A 431 1.94 25.26 19.43
CA LYS A 431 1.11 24.09 19.64
C LYS A 431 0.38 23.78 18.33
N VAL A 432 0.57 22.58 17.83
CA VAL A 432 -0.24 22.08 16.71
C VAL A 432 -1.45 21.38 17.29
N MET A 433 -2.60 21.82 16.87
CA MET A 433 -3.84 21.10 17.06
C MET A 433 -4.18 20.46 15.72
N VAL A 434 -4.27 19.14 15.70
CA VAL A 434 -4.75 18.39 14.54
C VAL A 434 -6.21 18.12 14.78
N THR A 435 -7.05 18.66 13.93
CA THR A 435 -8.48 18.35 13.90
C THR A 435 -8.69 17.24 12.88
N ILE A 436 -9.30 16.18 13.33
CA ILE A 436 -9.77 15.08 12.49
C ILE A 436 -11.24 15.41 12.25
N GLY A 437 -11.54 15.78 11.04
CA GLY A 437 -12.90 16.05 10.60
C GLY A 437 -13.54 14.83 9.98
#